data_1e39e6f28d152547c9034c42219f577a
#
_entry.id   1e39e6f28d152547c9034c42219f577a
#
_cell.length_a   1.000
_cell.length_b   1.000
_cell.length_c   1.000
_cell.angle_alpha   90.00
_cell.angle_beta   90.00
_cell.angle_gamma   90.00
#
_symmetry.space_group_name_H-M   'P 1'
#
loop_
_entity.id
_entity.type
_entity.pdbx_description
1 polymer ?
#
loop_
_entity_poly.entity_id
_entity_poly.type
_entity_poly.pdbx_seq_one_letter_code
_entity_poly.pdbx_strand_id
1 'polypeptide(L)'
;MAHENCLKLEDFFKLYKTYDTNLPLALNIKADGLQTMLKQLLEKYQIFNYFVFDMSIPDALIYIDFNFNVFTRQSEYEKKPSFYEKACGVWMDEFYSHWIDKNTIKYHLQKGKLVCIVSPELHKRSYQKEWQEYKKIDKELKAGQRLMICTDYPDKAKEFFYD
;
A
#
# COMPACT_ATOMS: atom_id res chain seq x y z
N MET A 1 10.60 2.37 -21.37
CA MET A 1 11.60 3.46 -21.31
C MET A 1 10.97 4.60 -20.50
N ALA A 2 11.65 5.06 -19.45
CA ALA A 2 11.20 6.24 -18.72
C ALA A 2 11.35 7.46 -19.66
N HIS A 3 10.34 8.32 -19.73
CA HIS A 3 10.42 9.56 -20.48
C HIS A 3 11.48 10.47 -19.85
N GLU A 4 12.25 11.21 -20.65
CA GLU A 4 13.32 12.12 -20.17
C GLU A 4 12.84 13.17 -19.15
N ASN A 5 11.53 13.42 -19.07
CA ASN A 5 10.89 14.38 -18.16
C ASN A 5 10.27 13.76 -16.91
N CYS A 6 10.55 12.48 -16.57
CA CYS A 6 10.03 11.89 -15.35
C CYS A 6 10.79 12.40 -14.11
N LEU A 7 10.04 12.69 -13.04
CA LEU A 7 10.62 13.03 -11.75
C LEU A 7 11.49 11.86 -11.26
N LYS A 8 12.75 12.13 -10.95
CA LYS A 8 13.63 11.13 -10.36
C LYS A 8 13.19 10.81 -8.93
N LEU A 9 13.30 9.56 -8.52
CA LEU A 9 12.94 9.14 -7.16
C LEU A 9 13.70 9.94 -6.08
N GLU A 10 14.97 10.26 -6.36
CA GLU A 10 15.79 11.07 -5.46
C GLU A 10 15.22 12.48 -5.26
N ASP A 11 14.73 13.11 -6.32
CA ASP A 11 14.14 14.46 -6.23
C ASP A 11 12.76 14.41 -5.54
N PHE A 12 12.01 13.33 -5.75
CA PHE A 12 10.80 13.07 -4.99
C PHE A 12 11.09 12.91 -3.48
N PHE A 13 12.14 12.18 -3.10
CA PHE A 13 12.49 12.01 -1.69
C PHE A 13 12.95 13.33 -1.05
N LYS A 14 13.69 14.17 -1.77
CA LYS A 14 14.00 15.54 -1.29
C LYS A 14 12.73 16.33 -1.02
N LEU A 15 11.79 16.32 -1.97
CA LEU A 15 10.50 17.01 -1.82
C LEU A 15 9.70 16.42 -0.65
N TYR A 16 9.56 15.11 -0.55
CA TYR A 16 8.85 14.45 0.55
C TYR A 16 9.38 14.87 1.93
N LYS A 17 10.69 15.03 2.08
CA LYS A 17 11.31 15.47 3.35
C LYS A 17 11.02 16.92 3.71
N THR A 18 10.49 17.74 2.80
CA THR A 18 10.04 19.11 3.11
C THR A 18 8.66 19.15 3.75
N TYR A 19 7.90 18.05 3.68
CA TYR A 19 6.58 17.94 4.30
C TYR A 19 6.69 17.29 5.68
N ASP A 20 6.01 17.86 6.66
CA ASP A 20 5.80 17.23 7.97
C ASP A 20 4.61 16.28 7.87
N THR A 21 4.89 15.03 7.54
CA THR A 21 3.87 14.00 7.37
C THR A 21 4.29 12.67 7.96
N ASN A 22 3.33 12.00 8.60
CA ASN A 22 3.47 10.64 9.11
C ASN A 22 2.87 9.59 8.15
N LEU A 23 2.41 9.99 6.97
CA LEU A 23 1.87 9.06 5.99
C LEU A 23 2.98 8.15 5.45
N PRO A 24 2.77 6.83 5.36
CA PRO A 24 3.75 5.95 4.77
C PRO A 24 3.86 6.17 3.27
N LEU A 25 5.06 6.08 2.73
CA LEU A 25 5.28 6.05 1.29
C LEU A 25 4.95 4.65 0.74
N ALA A 26 3.96 4.57 -0.12
CA ALA A 26 3.64 3.36 -0.88
C ALA A 26 4.45 3.35 -2.19
N LEU A 27 5.51 2.57 -2.24
CA LEU A 27 6.44 2.52 -3.37
C LEU A 27 6.07 1.36 -4.30
N ASN A 28 5.41 1.69 -5.40
CA ASN A 28 5.03 0.72 -6.43
C ASN A 28 6.25 0.35 -7.29
N ILE A 29 6.66 -0.90 -7.24
CA ILE A 29 7.84 -1.41 -7.96
C ILE A 29 7.41 -1.95 -9.32
N LYS A 30 7.89 -1.33 -10.39
CA LYS A 30 7.54 -1.69 -11.78
C LYS A 30 8.71 -2.27 -12.60
N ALA A 31 9.86 -2.49 -11.97
CA ALA A 31 11.01 -3.15 -12.59
C ALA A 31 11.77 -3.95 -11.55
N ASP A 32 12.29 -5.10 -11.95
CA ASP A 32 13.09 -5.97 -11.08
C ASP A 32 14.51 -5.40 -10.85
N GLY A 33 15.15 -5.81 -9.76
CA GLY A 33 16.56 -5.53 -9.50
C GLY A 33 16.86 -4.13 -8.92
N LEU A 34 15.87 -3.42 -8.38
CA LEU A 34 16.04 -2.07 -7.83
C LEU A 34 16.43 -2.02 -6.34
N GLN A 35 16.56 -3.16 -5.66
CA GLN A 35 16.69 -3.26 -4.20
C GLN A 35 17.87 -2.45 -3.66
N THR A 36 19.05 -2.64 -4.21
CA THR A 36 20.26 -1.97 -3.72
C THR A 36 20.16 -0.44 -3.86
N MET A 37 19.75 0.03 -5.05
CA MET A 37 19.63 1.47 -5.30
C MET A 37 18.54 2.10 -4.44
N LEU A 38 17.38 1.44 -4.31
CA LEU A 38 16.28 1.94 -3.49
C LEU A 38 16.68 1.99 -2.01
N LYS A 39 17.37 0.95 -1.51
CA LYS A 39 17.84 0.93 -0.12
C LYS A 39 18.79 2.08 0.18
N GLN A 40 19.78 2.33 -0.70
CA GLN A 40 20.69 3.45 -0.56
C GLN A 40 19.98 4.81 -0.53
N LEU A 41 18.97 5.00 -1.37
CA LEU A 41 18.17 6.25 -1.37
C LEU A 41 17.34 6.40 -0.11
N LEU A 42 16.66 5.35 0.35
CA LEU A 42 15.87 5.37 1.59
C LEU A 42 16.75 5.71 2.81
N GLU A 43 17.91 5.08 2.91
CA GLU A 43 18.90 5.35 3.97
C GLU A 43 19.44 6.78 3.88
N LYS A 44 19.88 7.23 2.70
CA LYS A 44 20.39 8.59 2.46
C LYS A 44 19.40 9.68 2.91
N TYR A 45 18.12 9.49 2.63
CA TYR A 45 17.06 10.44 2.97
C TYR A 45 16.36 10.13 4.29
N GLN A 46 16.82 9.12 5.05
CA GLN A 46 16.24 8.69 6.33
C GLN A 46 14.72 8.50 6.23
N ILE A 47 14.28 7.74 5.22
CA ILE A 47 12.88 7.39 5.01
C ILE A 47 12.66 5.98 5.55
N PHE A 48 11.99 5.88 6.69
CA PHE A 48 11.73 4.63 7.40
C PHE A 48 10.25 4.22 7.34
N ASN A 49 9.34 5.20 7.16
CA ASN A 49 7.91 4.94 7.05
C ASN A 49 7.51 4.76 5.58
N TYR A 50 7.71 3.55 5.08
CA TYR A 50 7.41 3.16 3.70
C TYR A 50 7.07 1.67 3.62
N PHE A 51 6.47 1.28 2.51
CA PHE A 51 6.41 -0.12 2.07
C PHE A 51 6.56 -0.21 0.55
N VAL A 52 7.03 -1.37 0.09
CA VAL A 52 7.13 -1.70 -1.34
C VAL A 52 6.06 -2.73 -1.71
N PHE A 53 5.50 -2.63 -2.89
CA PHE A 53 4.46 -3.53 -3.36
C PHE A 53 4.48 -3.71 -4.88
N ASP A 54 3.72 -4.70 -5.37
CA ASP A 54 3.47 -4.97 -6.79
C ASP A 54 4.68 -5.53 -7.58
N MET A 55 5.68 -6.05 -6.88
CA MET A 55 6.82 -6.76 -7.45
C MET A 55 6.40 -8.14 -7.98
N SER A 56 7.17 -8.68 -8.92
CA SER A 56 7.13 -10.12 -9.21
C SER A 56 7.47 -10.93 -7.95
N ILE A 57 6.97 -12.17 -7.83
CA ILE A 57 7.24 -13.01 -6.64
C ILE A 57 8.75 -13.23 -6.44
N PRO A 58 9.55 -13.57 -7.48
CA PRO A 58 11.00 -13.72 -7.30
C PRO A 58 11.67 -12.45 -6.79
N ASP A 59 11.29 -11.29 -7.33
CA ASP A 59 11.86 -9.99 -6.93
C ASP A 59 11.43 -9.62 -5.51
N ALA A 60 10.19 -9.88 -5.12
CA ALA A 60 9.69 -9.66 -3.77
C ALA A 60 10.47 -10.42 -2.70
N LEU A 61 10.91 -11.65 -2.99
CA LEU A 61 11.74 -12.43 -2.07
C LEU A 61 13.10 -11.78 -1.83
N ILE A 62 13.68 -11.15 -2.87
CA ILE A 62 14.93 -10.39 -2.73
C ILE A 62 14.70 -9.15 -1.85
N TYR A 63 13.59 -8.41 -2.04
CA TYR A 63 13.25 -7.29 -1.16
C TYR A 63 13.11 -7.73 0.30
N ILE A 64 12.49 -8.90 0.56
CA ILE A 64 12.37 -9.48 1.90
C ILE A 64 13.76 -9.79 2.49
N ASP A 65 14.65 -10.42 1.73
CA ASP A 65 16.01 -10.76 2.17
C ASP A 65 16.85 -9.50 2.46
N PHE A 66 16.56 -8.39 1.79
CA PHE A 66 17.14 -7.08 2.06
C PHE A 66 16.46 -6.33 3.23
N ASN A 67 15.50 -6.95 3.92
CA ASN A 67 14.74 -6.37 5.04
C ASN A 67 13.93 -5.12 4.68
N PHE A 68 13.31 -5.10 3.51
CA PHE A 68 12.33 -4.08 3.17
C PHE A 68 10.99 -4.35 3.84
N ASN A 69 10.19 -3.30 4.05
CA ASN A 69 8.78 -3.43 4.40
C ASN A 69 7.99 -3.82 3.14
N VAL A 70 7.69 -5.10 3.00
CA VAL A 70 7.06 -5.66 1.79
C VAL A 70 5.58 -5.93 2.04
N PHE A 71 4.71 -5.45 1.14
CA PHE A 71 3.30 -5.86 1.09
C PHE A 71 3.12 -6.94 0.03
N THR A 72 2.37 -7.97 0.40
CA THR A 72 1.87 -8.97 -0.55
C THR A 72 0.53 -8.53 -1.10
N ARG A 73 0.12 -9.04 -2.27
CA ARG A 73 -1.17 -8.71 -2.87
C ARG A 73 -2.21 -9.78 -2.58
N GLN A 74 -3.46 -9.35 -2.35
CA GLN A 74 -4.64 -10.18 -2.37
C GLN A 74 -5.70 -9.55 -3.30
N SER A 75 -6.31 -10.37 -4.15
CA SER A 75 -7.31 -9.94 -5.12
C SER A 75 -8.21 -11.11 -5.51
N GLU A 76 -9.17 -10.86 -6.40
CA GLU A 76 -9.98 -11.93 -6.98
C GLU A 76 -9.13 -13.01 -7.70
N TYR A 77 -7.95 -12.63 -8.20
CA TYR A 77 -7.00 -13.54 -8.85
C TYR A 77 -6.02 -14.19 -7.89
N GLU A 78 -5.68 -13.51 -6.82
CA GLU A 78 -4.71 -13.95 -5.82
C GLU A 78 -5.38 -14.12 -4.46
N LYS A 79 -6.32 -15.06 -4.37
CA LYS A 79 -7.09 -15.32 -3.14
C LYS A 79 -6.21 -15.71 -1.95
N LYS A 80 -5.07 -16.36 -2.22
CA LYS A 80 -4.04 -16.67 -1.23
C LYS A 80 -2.82 -15.80 -1.49
N PRO A 81 -2.55 -14.78 -0.67
CA PRO A 81 -1.39 -13.92 -0.83
C PRO A 81 -0.08 -14.71 -0.83
N SER A 82 0.79 -14.45 -1.80
CA SER A 82 2.13 -15.04 -1.86
C SER A 82 3.00 -14.52 -0.72
N PHE A 83 3.98 -15.28 -0.24
CA PHE A 83 4.93 -14.92 0.84
C PHE A 83 4.28 -14.22 2.06
N TYR A 84 3.02 -14.53 2.36
CA TYR A 84 2.19 -13.88 3.38
C TYR A 84 2.87 -13.76 4.74
N GLU A 85 3.50 -14.84 5.22
CA GLU A 85 4.13 -14.85 6.55
C GLU A 85 5.28 -13.84 6.65
N LYS A 86 6.02 -13.63 5.56
CA LYS A 86 7.16 -12.72 5.49
C LYS A 86 6.77 -11.27 5.21
N ALA A 87 5.59 -11.02 4.64
CA ALA A 87 5.10 -9.68 4.34
C ALA A 87 4.69 -8.93 5.62
N CYS A 88 4.96 -7.62 5.70
CA CYS A 88 4.49 -6.78 6.81
C CYS A 88 3.05 -6.28 6.62
N GLY A 89 2.51 -6.37 5.41
CA GLY A 89 1.15 -5.94 5.10
C GLY A 89 0.57 -6.59 3.85
N VAL A 90 -0.70 -6.28 3.59
CA VAL A 90 -1.46 -6.77 2.45
C VAL A 90 -2.01 -5.60 1.66
N TRP A 91 -1.72 -5.59 0.36
CA TRP A 91 -2.32 -4.73 -0.65
C TRP A 91 -3.55 -5.43 -1.19
N MET A 92 -4.75 -4.94 -0.82
CA MET A 92 -6.02 -5.57 -1.15
C MET A 92 -6.64 -4.88 -2.36
N ASP A 93 -6.81 -5.62 -3.44
CA ASP A 93 -7.21 -5.09 -4.74
C ASP A 93 -8.54 -5.71 -5.21
N GLU A 94 -9.47 -4.87 -5.67
CA GLU A 94 -10.82 -5.24 -6.14
C GLU A 94 -11.00 -4.82 -7.59
N PHE A 95 -10.61 -5.67 -8.52
CA PHE A 95 -10.65 -5.32 -9.95
C PHE A 95 -12.08 -5.22 -10.50
N TYR A 96 -12.96 -6.17 -10.14
CA TYR A 96 -14.28 -6.29 -10.77
C TYR A 96 -15.44 -6.25 -9.79
N SER A 97 -15.25 -6.76 -8.58
CA SER A 97 -16.34 -6.92 -7.63
C SER A 97 -15.90 -6.57 -6.22
N HIS A 98 -16.85 -6.15 -5.41
CA HIS A 98 -16.62 -5.95 -4.00
C HIS A 98 -16.53 -7.30 -3.28
N TRP A 99 -15.34 -7.64 -2.79
CA TRP A 99 -15.08 -8.88 -2.05
C TRP A 99 -14.41 -8.63 -0.68
N ILE A 100 -13.85 -7.43 -0.47
CA ILE A 100 -13.17 -7.07 0.77
C ILE A 100 -14.22 -6.80 1.85
N ASP A 101 -14.33 -7.72 2.79
CA ASP A 101 -15.25 -7.62 3.91
C ASP A 101 -14.55 -7.45 5.26
N LYS A 102 -15.36 -7.21 6.30
CA LYS A 102 -14.87 -7.07 7.68
C LYS A 102 -14.06 -8.28 8.15
N ASN A 103 -14.45 -9.50 7.78
CA ASN A 103 -13.77 -10.71 8.26
C ASN A 103 -12.39 -10.83 7.66
N THR A 104 -12.25 -10.50 6.38
CA THR A 104 -10.96 -10.50 5.67
C THR A 104 -10.01 -9.45 6.25
N ILE A 105 -10.48 -8.22 6.46
CA ILE A 105 -9.68 -7.15 7.08
C ILE A 105 -9.27 -7.56 8.50
N LYS A 106 -10.23 -8.02 9.31
CA LYS A 106 -10.00 -8.48 10.68
C LYS A 106 -8.96 -9.59 10.75
N TYR A 107 -9.03 -10.56 9.84
CA TYR A 107 -8.07 -11.66 9.75
C TYR A 107 -6.64 -11.14 9.60
N HIS A 108 -6.39 -10.24 8.65
CA HIS A 108 -5.06 -9.68 8.43
C HIS A 108 -4.57 -8.86 9.63
N LEU A 109 -5.42 -8.01 10.20
CA LEU A 109 -5.08 -7.21 11.38
C LEU A 109 -4.75 -8.08 12.59
N GLN A 110 -5.48 -9.19 12.80
CA GLN A 110 -5.20 -10.17 13.88
C GLN A 110 -3.89 -10.93 13.68
N LYS A 111 -3.47 -11.10 12.43
CA LYS A 111 -2.15 -11.66 12.07
C LYS A 111 -1.01 -10.64 12.16
N GLY A 112 -1.28 -9.44 12.68
CA GLY A 112 -0.29 -8.39 12.84
C GLY A 112 0.08 -7.67 11.53
N LYS A 113 -0.69 -7.89 10.45
CA LYS A 113 -0.43 -7.24 9.15
C LYS A 113 -1.02 -5.83 9.10
N LEU A 114 -0.35 -4.95 8.37
CA LEU A 114 -0.95 -3.72 7.87
C LEU A 114 -1.86 -4.05 6.68
N VAL A 115 -2.89 -3.25 6.46
CA VAL A 115 -3.83 -3.44 5.34
C VAL A 115 -3.94 -2.15 4.55
N CYS A 116 -3.74 -2.23 3.24
CA CYS A 116 -4.00 -1.12 2.32
C CYS A 116 -5.04 -1.57 1.30
N ILE A 117 -6.21 -0.94 1.31
CA ILE A 117 -7.30 -1.21 0.37
C ILE A 117 -7.12 -0.29 -0.84
N VAL A 118 -7.19 -0.86 -2.04
CA VAL A 118 -7.27 -0.10 -3.28
C VAL A 118 -8.72 0.34 -3.47
N SER A 119 -8.93 1.63 -3.53
CA SER A 119 -10.26 2.20 -3.67
C SER A 119 -10.85 1.89 -5.05
N PRO A 120 -12.15 1.60 -5.13
CA PRO A 120 -12.80 1.11 -6.36
C PRO A 120 -12.65 2.01 -7.59
N GLU A 121 -12.52 3.32 -7.41
CA GLU A 121 -12.39 4.26 -8.53
C GLU A 121 -11.10 4.07 -9.34
N LEU A 122 -10.03 3.51 -8.73
CA LEU A 122 -8.81 3.15 -9.47
C LEU A 122 -9.09 2.10 -10.56
N HIS A 123 -10.18 1.33 -10.37
CA HIS A 123 -10.69 0.35 -11.35
C HIS A 123 -11.99 0.82 -12.04
N LYS A 124 -12.25 2.14 -12.07
CA LYS A 124 -13.43 2.75 -12.72
C LYS A 124 -14.77 2.27 -12.16
N ARG A 125 -14.80 1.88 -10.88
CA ARG A 125 -15.98 1.45 -10.15
C ARG A 125 -16.49 2.57 -9.23
N SER A 126 -17.75 2.49 -8.80
CA SER A 126 -18.31 3.40 -7.79
C SER A 126 -17.72 3.06 -6.41
N TYR A 127 -17.34 4.07 -5.63
CA TYR A 127 -16.64 3.89 -4.35
C TYR A 127 -17.45 4.24 -3.11
N GLN A 128 -18.56 4.98 -3.28
CA GLN A 128 -19.26 5.61 -2.15
C GLN A 128 -19.80 4.61 -1.13
N LYS A 129 -20.38 3.48 -1.60
CA LYS A 129 -20.91 2.44 -0.71
C LYS A 129 -19.78 1.71 0.03
N GLU A 130 -18.72 1.38 -0.68
CA GLU A 130 -17.57 0.67 -0.13
C GLU A 130 -16.83 1.54 0.89
N TRP A 131 -16.69 2.84 0.63
CA TRP A 131 -16.13 3.77 1.62
C TRP A 131 -16.95 3.83 2.91
N GLN A 132 -18.30 3.81 2.83
CA GLN A 132 -19.15 3.74 4.01
C GLN A 132 -18.91 2.47 4.81
N GLU A 133 -18.77 1.35 4.12
CA GLU A 133 -18.46 0.07 4.75
C GLU A 133 -17.06 0.09 5.39
N TYR A 134 -16.04 0.56 4.69
CA TYR A 134 -14.67 0.65 5.23
C TYR A 134 -14.60 1.58 6.45
N LYS A 135 -15.28 2.73 6.43
CA LYS A 135 -15.37 3.63 7.59
C LYS A 135 -16.02 2.93 8.80
N LYS A 136 -17.08 2.16 8.56
CA LYS A 136 -17.74 1.36 9.63
C LYS A 136 -16.81 0.27 10.15
N ILE A 137 -16.14 -0.47 9.27
CA ILE A 137 -15.20 -1.53 9.63
C ILE A 137 -14.04 -0.97 10.45
N ASP A 138 -13.44 0.15 10.05
CA ASP A 138 -12.36 0.81 10.79
C ASP A 138 -12.78 1.15 12.22
N LYS A 139 -13.95 1.78 12.39
CA LYS A 139 -14.52 2.11 13.71
C LYS A 139 -14.75 0.86 14.56
N GLU A 140 -15.32 -0.20 14.00
CA GLU A 140 -15.63 -1.44 14.73
C GLU A 140 -14.37 -2.21 15.12
N LEU A 141 -13.38 -2.27 14.26
CA LEU A 141 -12.12 -2.98 14.49
C LEU A 141 -11.09 -2.14 15.26
N LYS A 142 -11.32 -0.83 15.37
CA LYS A 142 -10.36 0.15 15.92
C LYS A 142 -8.99 0.00 15.25
N ALA A 143 -9.02 -0.12 13.93
CA ALA A 143 -7.82 -0.43 13.15
C ALA A 143 -6.83 0.74 13.12
N GLY A 144 -7.35 1.99 13.03
CA GLY A 144 -6.53 3.20 13.02
C GLY A 144 -5.49 3.18 11.89
N GLN A 145 -4.27 3.55 12.18
CA GLN A 145 -3.19 3.62 11.18
C GLN A 145 -2.81 2.27 10.54
N ARG A 146 -3.37 1.14 11.02
CA ARG A 146 -3.13 -0.17 10.43
C ARG A 146 -4.02 -0.49 9.23
N LEU A 147 -5.06 0.32 9.01
CA LEU A 147 -5.94 0.24 7.84
C LEU A 147 -5.77 1.52 7.01
N MET A 148 -5.35 1.37 5.78
CA MET A 148 -5.07 2.45 4.83
C MET A 148 -5.95 2.29 3.60
N ILE A 149 -6.17 3.39 2.88
CA ILE A 149 -6.83 3.39 1.58
C ILE A 149 -5.94 4.09 0.55
N CYS A 150 -5.76 3.46 -0.61
CA CYS A 150 -5.16 4.06 -1.79
C CYS A 150 -6.28 4.58 -2.70
N THR A 151 -6.30 5.87 -2.99
CA THR A 151 -7.39 6.52 -3.73
C THR A 151 -6.88 7.64 -4.64
N ASP A 152 -7.57 7.86 -5.74
CA ASP A 152 -7.36 9.02 -6.63
C ASP A 152 -7.98 10.32 -6.07
N TYR A 153 -8.74 10.23 -4.96
CA TYR A 153 -9.42 11.38 -4.35
C TYR A 153 -8.97 11.64 -2.90
N PRO A 154 -7.68 11.93 -2.64
CA PRO A 154 -7.13 12.01 -1.29
C PRO A 154 -7.83 13.06 -0.41
N ASP A 155 -8.20 14.21 -0.96
CA ASP A 155 -8.88 15.26 -0.20
C ASP A 155 -10.29 14.83 0.22
N LYS A 156 -11.05 14.20 -0.69
CA LYS A 156 -12.37 13.64 -0.38
C LYS A 156 -12.28 12.50 0.64
N ALA A 157 -11.26 11.65 0.52
CA ALA A 157 -11.05 10.57 1.48
C ALA A 157 -10.72 11.13 2.86
N LYS A 158 -9.87 12.15 2.95
CA LYS A 158 -9.55 12.82 4.19
C LYS A 158 -10.82 13.37 4.85
N GLU A 159 -11.60 14.16 4.15
CA GLU A 159 -12.87 14.70 4.63
C GLU A 159 -13.84 13.58 5.06
N PHE A 160 -13.98 12.54 4.25
CA PHE A 160 -14.93 11.46 4.52
C PHE A 160 -14.53 10.58 5.70
N PHE A 161 -13.27 10.19 5.85
CA PHE A 161 -12.87 9.22 6.87
C PHE A 161 -12.53 9.85 8.22
N TYR A 162 -12.10 11.13 8.28
CA TYR A 162 -11.65 11.78 9.51
C TYR A 162 -12.66 12.75 10.11
N ASP A 163 -13.75 13.09 9.38
CA ASP A 163 -14.92 13.79 9.92
C ASP A 163 -15.95 12.79 10.48
#